data_1086400262e3055e3a5fae067b7840d0
#
_entry.id   1086400262e3055e3a5fae067b7840d0
#
_cell.length_a   1.000
_cell.length_b   1.000
_cell.length_c   1.000
_cell.angle_alpha   90.00
_cell.angle_beta   90.00
_cell.angle_gamma   90.00
#
_symmetry.space_group_name_H-M   'P 1'
#
loop_
_entity.id
_entity.type
_entity.pdbx_description
1 polymer ?
#
loop_
_entity_poly.entity_id
_entity_poly.type
_entity_poly.pdbx_seq_one_letter_code
_entity_poly.pdbx_strand_id
1 'polypeptide(L)'
;MRHLFLFLAFLLASACTVQSQNPVNWAQDVAPILYAHCVKCHRDGGLGDFSLIGYDNAVSRRFAIQDATATKRMPPWKPDPSYRRYAHENRLTDTEIETIKNWVDADAPPGDLALAPPHPMFTSGSEVGIPDHMLKTPLYTVTATDDEYRCFVIPNGLSKVAYLRGLEALPGNHQVVHHILIYEDTTGKERKKDLQTPEAGYVNFGGPVVNGARLVGAWVPGSQTTLTPPSIGVKLTPAADLV
;
A
#
# COMPACT_ATOMS: atom_id res chain seq x y z
N MET A 1 29.61 83.01 13.93
CA MET A 1 28.79 82.25 12.96
C MET A 1 28.82 80.77 13.39
N ARG A 2 27.75 80.30 14.03
CA ARG A 2 27.62 78.91 14.55
C ARG A 2 26.71 78.13 13.63
N HIS A 3 27.25 77.14 12.93
CA HIS A 3 26.48 76.21 12.11
C HIS A 3 25.84 75.11 13.02
N LEU A 4 24.51 75.11 13.02
CA LEU A 4 23.70 74.12 13.71
C LEU A 4 23.47 72.99 12.73
N PHE A 5 24.07 71.81 12.98
CA PHE A 5 23.78 70.56 12.24
C PHE A 5 22.57 69.86 12.85
N LEU A 6 21.47 69.87 12.13
CA LEU A 6 20.29 69.05 12.47
C LEU A 6 20.53 67.61 11.91
N PHE A 7 20.71 66.66 12.79
CA PHE A 7 20.71 65.23 12.48
C PHE A 7 19.25 64.75 12.50
N LEU A 8 18.68 64.48 11.30
CA LEU A 8 17.37 63.85 11.14
C LEU A 8 17.56 62.34 11.18
N ALA A 9 17.28 61.70 12.32
CA ALA A 9 17.28 60.25 12.47
C ALA A 9 16.02 59.66 11.82
N PHE A 10 16.19 58.99 10.67
CA PHE A 10 15.14 58.21 10.01
C PHE A 10 15.05 56.85 10.71
N LEU A 11 14.07 56.70 11.61
CA LEU A 11 13.68 55.40 12.17
C LEU A 11 12.92 54.61 11.09
N LEU A 12 13.61 53.71 10.41
CA LEU A 12 13.02 52.68 9.58
C LEU A 12 12.35 51.63 10.51
N ALA A 13 11.07 51.80 10.76
CA ALA A 13 10.25 50.74 11.36
C ALA A 13 10.07 49.61 10.34
N SER A 14 10.90 48.58 10.40
CA SER A 14 10.65 47.32 9.69
C SER A 14 9.40 46.70 10.27
N ALA A 15 8.26 46.93 9.61
CA ALA A 15 7.03 46.17 9.88
C ALA A 15 7.29 44.72 9.48
N CYS A 16 7.60 43.87 10.47
CA CYS A 16 7.61 42.44 10.31
C CYS A 16 6.15 42.02 10.09
N THR A 17 5.74 41.87 8.85
CA THR A 17 4.43 41.28 8.52
C THR A 17 4.48 39.81 8.97
N VAL A 18 3.93 39.53 10.15
CA VAL A 18 3.61 38.19 10.56
C VAL A 18 2.53 37.70 9.60
N GLN A 19 2.95 36.93 8.62
CA GLN A 19 2.03 36.26 7.71
C GLN A 19 1.28 35.27 8.56
N SER A 20 0.00 35.56 8.88
CA SER A 20 -0.90 34.65 9.54
C SER A 20 -1.03 33.43 8.62
N GLN A 21 -0.28 32.38 8.93
CA GLN A 21 -0.52 31.10 8.28
C GLN A 21 -1.89 30.64 8.73
N ASN A 22 -2.77 30.34 7.78
CA ASN A 22 -4.04 29.73 8.09
C ASN A 22 -3.78 28.47 8.93
N PRO A 23 -4.52 28.25 10.01
CA PRO A 23 -4.33 27.07 10.84
C PRO A 23 -4.49 25.82 9.97
N VAL A 24 -3.63 24.83 10.19
CA VAL A 24 -3.70 23.52 9.52
C VAL A 24 -5.11 22.96 9.68
N ASN A 25 -5.74 22.53 8.59
CA ASN A 25 -7.08 21.99 8.58
C ASN A 25 -7.15 20.67 7.83
N TRP A 26 -8.25 19.93 8.04
CA TRP A 26 -8.41 18.63 7.40
C TRP A 26 -8.55 18.74 5.88
N ALA A 27 -9.42 19.64 5.40
CA ALA A 27 -9.82 19.67 4.00
C ALA A 27 -8.64 19.92 3.04
N GLN A 28 -7.77 20.86 3.38
CA GLN A 28 -6.70 21.30 2.49
C GLN A 28 -5.35 20.68 2.80
N ASP A 29 -5.11 20.29 4.07
CA ASP A 29 -3.78 19.87 4.52
C ASP A 29 -3.73 18.37 4.82
N VAL A 30 -4.72 17.80 5.53
CA VAL A 30 -4.67 16.43 6.02
C VAL A 30 -5.34 15.44 5.07
N ALA A 31 -6.48 15.80 4.46
CA ALA A 31 -7.17 14.91 3.53
C ALA A 31 -6.28 14.46 2.36
N PRO A 32 -5.48 15.35 1.71
CA PRO A 32 -4.55 14.92 0.66
C PRO A 32 -3.56 13.87 1.15
N ILE A 33 -3.02 14.01 2.38
CA ILE A 33 -2.07 13.06 2.97
C ILE A 33 -2.74 11.72 3.22
N LEU A 34 -3.90 11.72 3.89
CA LEU A 34 -4.64 10.49 4.18
C LEU A 34 -5.05 9.77 2.90
N TYR A 35 -5.48 10.50 1.88
CA TYR A 35 -5.92 9.93 0.61
C TYR A 35 -4.76 9.34 -0.21
N ALA A 36 -3.58 9.93 -0.13
CA ALA A 36 -2.39 9.41 -0.81
C ALA A 36 -1.81 8.16 -0.13
N HIS A 37 -1.83 8.11 1.20
CA HIS A 37 -1.02 7.14 1.95
C HIS A 37 -1.82 6.10 2.75
N CYS A 38 -3.07 6.39 3.13
CA CYS A 38 -3.81 5.58 4.12
C CYS A 38 -5.03 4.87 3.54
N VAL A 39 -5.82 5.56 2.70
CA VAL A 39 -7.13 5.05 2.28
C VAL A 39 -7.08 3.89 1.31
N LYS A 40 -5.92 3.58 0.75
CA LYS A 40 -5.73 2.34 0.00
C LYS A 40 -6.10 1.11 0.85
N CYS A 41 -5.75 1.14 2.13
CA CYS A 41 -6.08 0.09 3.11
C CYS A 41 -7.28 0.48 3.98
N HIS A 42 -7.31 1.73 4.47
CA HIS A 42 -8.34 2.22 5.40
C HIS A 42 -9.55 2.80 4.66
N ARG A 43 -10.38 1.94 4.12
CA ARG A 43 -11.63 2.20 3.41
C ARG A 43 -12.59 1.04 3.52
N ASP A 44 -13.84 1.23 3.19
CA ASP A 44 -14.82 0.15 3.14
C ASP A 44 -14.38 -0.93 2.15
N GLY A 45 -14.38 -2.17 2.61
CA GLY A 45 -13.87 -3.32 1.84
C GLY A 45 -12.36 -3.35 1.65
N GLY A 46 -11.61 -2.46 2.30
CA GLY A 46 -10.14 -2.49 2.35
C GLY A 46 -9.61 -3.42 3.44
N LEU A 47 -8.29 -3.40 3.62
CA LEU A 47 -7.58 -4.23 4.62
C LEU A 47 -7.65 -3.66 6.03
N GLY A 48 -7.79 -2.34 6.17
CA GLY A 48 -7.91 -1.69 7.46
C GLY A 48 -9.32 -1.89 8.05
N ASP A 49 -9.39 -2.08 9.36
CA ASP A 49 -10.65 -2.34 10.07
C ASP A 49 -11.63 -1.17 10.09
N PHE A 50 -11.21 -0.02 9.56
CA PHE A 50 -12.00 1.21 9.54
C PHE A 50 -11.63 2.08 8.34
N SER A 51 -12.56 2.94 7.93
CA SER A 51 -12.35 3.91 6.87
C SER A 51 -11.70 5.20 7.40
N LEU A 52 -10.85 5.82 6.59
CA LEU A 52 -10.31 7.18 6.77
C LEU A 52 -10.78 8.13 5.65
N ILE A 53 -11.76 7.72 4.86
CA ILE A 53 -12.37 8.57 3.84
C ILE A 53 -13.38 9.51 4.49
N GLY A 54 -13.21 10.80 4.27
CA GLY A 54 -14.05 11.85 4.83
C GLY A 54 -13.63 12.34 6.21
N TYR A 55 -14.07 13.56 6.55
CA TYR A 55 -13.68 14.24 7.78
C TYR A 55 -14.10 13.47 9.04
N ASP A 56 -15.35 13.02 9.11
CA ASP A 56 -15.90 12.37 10.30
C ASP A 56 -15.14 11.10 10.67
N ASN A 57 -14.75 10.32 9.67
CA ASN A 57 -13.93 9.13 9.88
C ASN A 57 -12.53 9.49 10.39
N ALA A 58 -11.91 10.51 9.81
CA ALA A 58 -10.57 10.93 10.19
C ALA A 58 -10.55 11.55 11.61
N VAL A 59 -11.48 12.46 11.91
CA VAL A 59 -11.51 13.14 13.21
C VAL A 59 -11.82 12.18 14.37
N SER A 60 -12.66 11.18 14.14
CA SER A 60 -12.95 10.15 15.15
C SER A 60 -11.72 9.32 15.53
N ARG A 61 -10.70 9.29 14.68
CA ARG A 61 -9.45 8.51 14.85
C ARG A 61 -8.22 9.39 15.00
N ARG A 62 -8.37 10.70 15.15
CA ARG A 62 -7.28 11.67 15.07
C ARG A 62 -6.07 11.33 15.96
N PHE A 63 -6.30 10.92 17.20
CA PHE A 63 -5.21 10.57 18.13
C PHE A 63 -4.50 9.28 17.73
N ALA A 64 -5.23 8.29 17.23
CA ALA A 64 -4.64 7.04 16.73
C ALA A 64 -3.83 7.29 15.44
N ILE A 65 -4.30 8.17 14.56
CA ILE A 65 -3.57 8.59 13.36
C ILE A 65 -2.27 9.30 13.78
N GLN A 66 -2.34 10.27 14.68
CA GLN A 66 -1.18 11.00 15.19
C GLN A 66 -0.13 10.06 15.78
N ASP A 67 -0.52 9.17 16.68
CA ASP A 67 0.40 8.20 17.31
C ASP A 67 1.01 7.26 16.26
N ALA A 68 0.20 6.68 15.39
CA ALA A 68 0.67 5.73 14.41
C ALA A 68 1.63 6.33 13.38
N THR A 69 1.42 7.59 13.01
CA THR A 69 2.29 8.31 12.06
C THR A 69 3.56 8.83 12.74
N ALA A 70 3.46 9.40 13.95
CA ALA A 70 4.60 9.86 14.72
C ALA A 70 5.58 8.73 15.06
N THR A 71 5.06 7.55 15.38
CA THR A 71 5.87 6.34 15.62
C THR A 71 6.32 5.62 14.36
N LYS A 72 5.95 6.13 13.16
CA LYS A 72 6.22 5.53 11.85
C LYS A 72 5.73 4.08 11.74
N ARG A 73 4.71 3.72 12.54
CA ARG A 73 4.02 2.42 12.44
C ARG A 73 3.11 2.37 11.21
N MET A 74 2.54 3.53 10.84
CA MET A 74 1.72 3.70 9.64
C MET A 74 2.24 4.86 8.77
N PRO A 75 2.23 4.70 7.45
CA PRO A 75 1.99 3.46 6.69
C PRO A 75 3.00 2.35 7.03
N PRO A 76 2.67 1.05 6.87
CA PRO A 76 3.56 -0.06 7.22
C PRO A 76 4.69 -0.22 6.20
N TRP A 77 5.70 0.62 6.29
CA TRP A 77 6.89 0.62 5.43
C TRP A 77 8.14 0.37 6.26
N LYS A 78 8.72 -0.83 6.14
CA LYS A 78 9.87 -1.28 6.95
C LYS A 78 11.25 -0.93 6.40
N PRO A 79 11.47 -0.80 5.06
CA PRO A 79 12.80 -0.50 4.54
C PRO A 79 13.34 0.82 5.07
N ASP A 80 14.61 0.82 5.48
CA ASP A 80 15.31 2.02 5.94
C ASP A 80 15.62 2.95 4.75
N PRO A 81 15.07 4.17 4.74
CA PRO A 81 15.27 5.11 3.64
C PRO A 81 16.71 5.65 3.55
N SER A 82 17.49 5.55 4.62
CA SER A 82 18.89 5.96 4.63
C SER A 82 19.79 4.94 3.91
N TYR A 83 19.38 3.66 3.89
CA TYR A 83 20.08 2.61 3.19
C TYR A 83 19.82 2.66 1.69
N ARG A 84 18.54 2.74 1.28
CA ARG A 84 18.14 2.75 -0.14
C ARG A 84 16.73 3.31 -0.32
N ARG A 85 16.51 4.01 -1.44
CA ARG A 85 15.18 4.42 -1.91
C ARG A 85 14.63 3.37 -2.86
N TYR A 86 13.32 3.14 -2.77
CA TYR A 86 12.60 2.20 -3.61
C TYR A 86 11.52 2.91 -4.44
N ALA A 87 11.21 2.37 -5.61
CA ALA A 87 10.04 2.83 -6.35
C ALA A 87 8.76 2.54 -5.53
N HIS A 88 7.79 3.44 -5.60
CA HIS A 88 6.50 3.30 -4.92
C HIS A 88 6.58 3.16 -3.39
N GLU A 89 7.57 3.79 -2.76
CA GLU A 89 7.61 3.89 -1.30
C GLU A 89 6.30 4.48 -0.77
N ASN A 90 5.68 3.77 0.17
CA ASN A 90 4.52 4.29 0.90
C ASN A 90 4.95 4.69 2.31
N ARG A 91 5.56 5.84 2.45
CA ARG A 91 5.96 6.42 3.73
C ARG A 91 5.64 7.92 3.75
N LEU A 92 5.36 8.44 4.92
CA LEU A 92 5.20 9.88 5.12
C LEU A 92 6.57 10.58 5.20
N THR A 93 6.61 11.79 4.71
CA THR A 93 7.68 12.74 5.00
C THR A 93 7.54 13.29 6.43
N ASP A 94 8.62 13.80 6.99
CA ASP A 94 8.57 14.41 8.32
C ASP A 94 7.62 15.64 8.33
N THR A 95 7.51 16.37 7.21
CA THR A 95 6.54 17.48 7.06
C THR A 95 5.09 16.99 7.11
N GLU A 96 4.77 15.88 6.45
CA GLU A 96 3.40 15.31 6.49
C GLU A 96 3.05 14.82 7.90
N ILE A 97 4.01 14.21 8.60
CA ILE A 97 3.83 13.79 9.99
C ILE A 97 3.56 15.02 10.89
N GLU A 98 4.34 16.09 10.71
CA GLU A 98 4.15 17.33 11.45
C GLU A 98 2.82 18.00 11.12
N THR A 99 2.38 17.99 9.86
CA THR A 99 1.07 18.51 9.44
C THR A 99 -0.05 17.77 10.17
N ILE A 100 -0.02 16.45 10.20
CA ILE A 100 -1.01 15.63 10.92
C ILE A 100 -0.98 15.97 12.42
N LYS A 101 0.20 16.06 13.01
CA LYS A 101 0.36 16.40 14.42
C LYS A 101 -0.25 17.77 14.72
N ASN A 102 0.08 18.79 13.95
CA ASN A 102 -0.39 20.17 14.15
C ASN A 102 -1.91 20.27 13.98
N TRP A 103 -2.50 19.49 13.06
CA TRP A 103 -3.93 19.39 12.90
C TRP A 103 -4.62 18.84 14.16
N VAL A 104 -4.09 17.75 14.71
CA VAL A 104 -4.65 17.13 15.93
C VAL A 104 -4.47 18.04 17.15
N ASP A 105 -3.32 18.68 17.30
CA ASP A 105 -3.02 19.60 18.40
C ASP A 105 -3.90 20.86 18.35
N ALA A 106 -4.39 21.25 17.17
CA ALA A 106 -5.35 22.34 16.97
C ALA A 106 -6.81 21.90 17.11
N ASP A 107 -7.07 20.75 17.76
CA ASP A 107 -8.40 20.12 17.90
C ASP A 107 -9.04 19.74 16.56
N ALA A 108 -8.21 19.38 15.59
CA ALA A 108 -8.58 18.78 14.31
C ALA A 108 -9.64 19.57 13.50
N PRO A 109 -9.43 20.87 13.19
CA PRO A 109 -10.42 21.67 12.49
C PRO A 109 -10.72 21.10 11.08
N PRO A 110 -12.00 21.12 10.64
CA PRO A 110 -12.40 20.61 9.34
C PRO A 110 -11.87 21.44 8.16
N GLY A 111 -11.76 22.76 8.32
CA GLY A 111 -11.58 23.68 7.21
C GLY A 111 -12.86 23.82 6.37
N ASP A 112 -12.74 24.37 5.18
CA ASP A 112 -13.83 24.38 4.20
C ASP A 112 -13.88 23.03 3.47
N LEU A 113 -14.87 22.20 3.80
CA LEU A 113 -15.02 20.86 3.22
C LEU A 113 -15.23 20.86 1.71
N ALA A 114 -15.68 21.99 1.13
CA ALA A 114 -15.81 22.13 -0.32
C ALA A 114 -14.44 22.18 -1.03
N LEU A 115 -13.39 22.51 -0.29
CA LEU A 115 -12.01 22.54 -0.80
C LEU A 115 -11.27 21.21 -0.58
N ALA A 116 -11.90 20.24 0.06
CA ALA A 116 -11.29 18.91 0.20
C ALA A 116 -11.17 18.22 -1.17
N PRO A 117 -10.10 17.41 -1.37
CA PRO A 117 -10.00 16.60 -2.58
C PRO A 117 -11.20 15.64 -2.67
N PRO A 118 -11.63 15.30 -3.89
CA PRO A 118 -12.69 14.31 -4.06
C PRO A 118 -12.30 12.97 -3.42
N HIS A 119 -13.29 12.26 -2.91
CA HIS A 119 -13.03 10.92 -2.35
C HIS A 119 -12.39 10.03 -3.40
N PRO A 120 -11.29 9.35 -3.07
CA PRO A 120 -10.65 8.43 -3.99
C PRO A 120 -11.61 7.34 -4.45
N MET A 121 -11.66 7.12 -5.74
CA MET A 121 -12.46 6.05 -6.34
C MET A 121 -11.59 4.78 -6.39
N PHE A 122 -12.07 3.73 -5.78
CA PHE A 122 -11.46 2.40 -5.88
C PHE A 122 -12.34 1.54 -6.78
N THR A 123 -11.79 1.13 -7.91
CA THR A 123 -12.51 0.24 -8.82
C THR A 123 -12.63 -1.14 -8.18
N SER A 124 -13.80 -1.75 -8.32
CA SER A 124 -14.01 -3.16 -7.95
C SER A 124 -13.40 -4.14 -8.98
N GLY A 125 -12.79 -3.61 -10.03
CA GLY A 125 -12.15 -4.36 -11.09
C GLY A 125 -10.66 -4.58 -10.85
N SER A 126 -10.06 -5.39 -11.74
CA SER A 126 -8.63 -5.67 -11.74
C SER A 126 -7.79 -4.40 -11.96
N GLU A 127 -6.75 -4.22 -11.15
CA GLU A 127 -5.77 -3.13 -11.31
C GLU A 127 -4.86 -3.34 -12.53
N VAL A 128 -4.74 -4.57 -13.05
CA VAL A 128 -4.00 -4.85 -14.28
C VAL A 128 -4.81 -4.56 -15.55
N GLY A 129 -6.08 -4.16 -15.42
CA GLY A 129 -7.02 -3.99 -16.51
C GLY A 129 -7.75 -5.28 -16.83
N ILE A 130 -8.05 -5.51 -18.11
CA ILE A 130 -8.67 -6.77 -18.56
C ILE A 130 -7.58 -7.84 -18.59
N PRO A 131 -7.65 -8.87 -17.71
CA PRO A 131 -6.63 -9.92 -17.70
C PRO A 131 -6.74 -10.83 -18.92
N ASP A 132 -5.61 -11.17 -19.53
CA ASP A 132 -5.54 -12.16 -20.59
C ASP A 132 -5.78 -13.58 -20.07
N HIS A 133 -5.49 -13.80 -18.79
CA HIS A 133 -5.56 -15.12 -18.16
C HIS A 133 -5.95 -15.03 -16.70
N MET A 134 -6.92 -15.83 -16.29
CA MET A 134 -7.36 -15.92 -14.89
C MET A 134 -7.25 -17.37 -14.41
N LEU A 135 -6.59 -17.53 -13.28
CA LEU A 135 -6.46 -18.81 -12.60
C LEU A 135 -7.13 -18.73 -11.22
N LYS A 136 -7.69 -19.84 -10.77
CA LYS A 136 -8.32 -19.93 -9.45
C LYS A 136 -7.78 -21.12 -8.71
N THR A 137 -7.45 -20.93 -7.44
CA THR A 137 -7.23 -22.05 -6.52
C THR A 137 -8.53 -22.80 -6.26
N PRO A 138 -8.48 -24.08 -5.91
CA PRO A 138 -9.62 -24.74 -5.29
C PRO A 138 -10.09 -23.98 -4.04
N LEU A 139 -11.37 -24.10 -3.72
CA LEU A 139 -11.89 -23.54 -2.48
C LEU A 139 -11.27 -24.30 -1.29
N TYR A 140 -10.73 -23.55 -0.35
CA TYR A 140 -10.20 -24.07 0.89
C TYR A 140 -10.74 -23.27 2.07
N THR A 141 -11.23 -23.97 3.08
CA THR A 141 -11.68 -23.36 4.33
C THR A 141 -10.58 -23.47 5.37
N VAL A 142 -10.05 -22.31 5.78
CA VAL A 142 -9.03 -22.27 6.84
C VAL A 142 -9.65 -22.72 8.16
N THR A 143 -9.12 -23.78 8.73
CA THR A 143 -9.51 -24.32 10.04
C THR A 143 -8.37 -24.27 11.06
N ALA A 144 -7.16 -23.97 10.61
CA ALA A 144 -6.00 -23.82 11.46
C ALA A 144 -6.15 -22.60 12.40
N THR A 145 -5.69 -22.73 13.63
CA THR A 145 -5.62 -21.67 14.64
C THR A 145 -4.27 -20.97 14.65
N ASP A 146 -3.29 -21.57 14.02
CA ASP A 146 -1.92 -21.07 13.85
C ASP A 146 -1.63 -20.80 12.38
N ASP A 147 -0.47 -20.19 12.08
CA ASP A 147 -0.03 -19.91 10.72
C ASP A 147 0.11 -21.21 9.89
N GLU A 148 -0.57 -21.27 8.78
CA GLU A 148 -0.50 -22.38 7.84
C GLU A 148 0.08 -21.93 6.50
N TYR A 149 1.07 -22.65 6.00
CA TYR A 149 1.65 -22.48 4.67
C TYR A 149 1.05 -23.52 3.73
N ARG A 150 0.04 -23.14 2.96
CA ARG A 150 -0.65 -24.04 2.05
C ARG A 150 -0.28 -23.74 0.59
N CYS A 151 0.20 -24.76 -0.10
CA CYS A 151 0.58 -24.71 -1.50
C CYS A 151 -0.55 -25.29 -2.36
N PHE A 152 -1.06 -24.49 -3.31
CA PHE A 152 -2.03 -24.92 -4.30
C PHE A 152 -1.34 -25.05 -5.64
N VAL A 153 -1.52 -26.15 -6.34
CA VAL A 153 -0.89 -26.42 -7.63
C VAL A 153 -1.89 -26.22 -8.76
N ILE A 154 -1.63 -25.27 -9.63
CA ILE A 154 -2.54 -24.88 -10.70
C ILE A 154 -1.81 -24.95 -12.03
N PRO A 155 -2.29 -25.76 -13.00
CA PRO A 155 -1.74 -25.71 -14.36
C PRO A 155 -1.84 -24.29 -14.93
N ASN A 156 -0.75 -23.77 -15.49
CA ASN A 156 -0.77 -22.42 -16.05
C ASN A 156 -1.57 -22.27 -17.36
N GLY A 157 -1.98 -23.38 -17.97
CA GLY A 157 -2.82 -23.41 -19.16
C GLY A 157 -2.16 -22.87 -20.44
N LEU A 158 -0.88 -22.53 -20.41
CA LEU A 158 -0.18 -21.97 -21.56
C LEU A 158 0.28 -23.07 -22.52
N SER A 159 -0.02 -22.91 -23.81
CA SER A 159 0.44 -23.78 -24.89
C SER A 159 1.76 -23.33 -25.54
N LYS A 160 2.16 -22.10 -25.30
CA LYS A 160 3.42 -21.50 -25.81
C LYS A 160 4.05 -20.60 -24.74
N VAL A 161 5.32 -20.27 -24.92
CA VAL A 161 6.02 -19.30 -24.06
C VAL A 161 5.24 -17.98 -24.03
N ALA A 162 4.99 -17.48 -22.84
CA ALA A 162 4.41 -16.18 -22.60
C ALA A 162 5.32 -15.32 -21.71
N TYR A 163 5.06 -14.02 -21.68
CA TYR A 163 5.76 -13.08 -20.82
C TYR A 163 4.75 -12.34 -19.95
N LEU A 164 4.80 -12.62 -18.66
CA LEU A 164 3.94 -12.01 -17.66
C LEU A 164 4.34 -10.53 -17.49
N ARG A 165 3.42 -9.63 -17.79
CA ARG A 165 3.59 -8.18 -17.62
C ARG A 165 2.90 -7.63 -16.39
N GLY A 166 1.80 -8.22 -16.02
CA GLY A 166 1.03 -7.85 -14.85
C GLY A 166 0.55 -9.08 -14.11
N LEU A 167 0.58 -9.02 -12.80
CA LEU A 167 0.07 -10.05 -11.92
C LEU A 167 -0.69 -9.40 -10.77
N GLU A 168 -1.91 -9.85 -10.59
CA GLU A 168 -2.75 -9.50 -9.47
C GLU A 168 -3.22 -10.77 -8.79
N ALA A 169 -3.05 -10.83 -7.48
CA ALA A 169 -3.60 -11.89 -6.67
C ALA A 169 -4.75 -11.34 -5.81
N LEU A 170 -5.89 -12.01 -5.86
CA LEU A 170 -7.10 -11.59 -5.17
C LEU A 170 -7.46 -12.67 -4.13
N PRO A 171 -7.09 -12.49 -2.85
CA PRO A 171 -7.49 -13.41 -1.80
C PRO A 171 -9.02 -13.42 -1.62
N GLY A 172 -9.59 -14.58 -1.45
CA GLY A 172 -11.02 -14.72 -1.16
C GLY A 172 -11.43 -14.17 0.20
N ASN A 173 -10.51 -14.17 1.17
CA ASN A 173 -10.68 -13.56 2.48
C ASN A 173 -9.38 -12.87 2.93
N HIS A 174 -9.38 -11.55 2.87
CA HIS A 174 -8.23 -10.72 3.23
C HIS A 174 -7.88 -10.76 4.73
N GLN A 175 -8.79 -11.18 5.60
CA GLN A 175 -8.56 -11.21 7.04
C GLN A 175 -7.68 -12.39 7.47
N VAL A 176 -7.68 -13.47 6.67
CA VAL A 176 -6.94 -14.70 7.01
C VAL A 176 -5.77 -14.99 6.08
N VAL A 177 -5.65 -14.28 4.95
CA VAL A 177 -4.52 -14.45 4.03
C VAL A 177 -3.44 -13.41 4.33
N HIS A 178 -2.33 -13.87 4.92
CA HIS A 178 -1.21 -13.02 5.28
C HIS A 178 -0.35 -12.63 4.07
N HIS A 179 -0.05 -13.57 3.17
CA HIS A 179 0.64 -13.31 1.90
C HIS A 179 0.39 -14.43 0.90
N ILE A 180 0.67 -14.16 -0.37
CA ILE A 180 0.66 -15.14 -1.44
C ILE A 180 1.99 -15.04 -2.16
N LEU A 181 2.70 -16.16 -2.31
CA LEU A 181 3.88 -16.29 -3.15
C LEU A 181 3.51 -17.19 -4.33
N ILE A 182 3.89 -16.79 -5.53
CA ILE A 182 3.53 -17.51 -6.76
C ILE A 182 4.82 -17.99 -7.42
N TYR A 183 4.96 -19.29 -7.50
CA TYR A 183 6.13 -19.95 -8.10
C TYR A 183 5.74 -20.67 -9.39
N GLU A 184 6.67 -20.80 -10.31
CA GLU A 184 6.57 -21.66 -11.48
C GLU A 184 7.32 -22.96 -11.23
N ASP A 185 6.60 -24.10 -11.30
CA ASP A 185 7.17 -25.44 -11.33
C ASP A 185 7.10 -26.02 -12.75
N THR A 186 8.27 -26.21 -13.38
CA THR A 186 8.40 -26.84 -14.71
C THR A 186 8.66 -28.36 -14.62
N THR A 187 8.74 -28.92 -13.41
CA THR A 187 9.12 -30.32 -13.18
C THR A 187 7.93 -31.24 -12.97
N GLY A 188 6.75 -30.69 -12.63
CA GLY A 188 5.54 -31.42 -12.25
C GLY A 188 5.65 -32.18 -10.94
N LYS A 189 6.67 -31.93 -10.14
CA LYS A 189 6.86 -32.60 -8.84
C LYS A 189 5.87 -32.10 -7.81
N GLU A 190 5.56 -30.81 -7.83
CA GLU A 190 4.59 -30.20 -6.94
C GLU A 190 3.19 -30.81 -7.19
N ARG A 191 2.81 -30.99 -8.44
CA ARG A 191 1.56 -31.67 -8.81
C ARG A 191 1.51 -33.12 -8.28
N LYS A 192 2.64 -33.86 -8.37
CA LYS A 192 2.70 -35.21 -7.81
C LYS A 192 2.53 -35.23 -6.30
N LYS A 193 3.05 -34.22 -5.60
CA LYS A 193 2.88 -34.08 -4.16
C LYS A 193 1.44 -33.72 -3.80
N ASP A 194 0.85 -32.75 -4.50
CA ASP A 194 -0.53 -32.34 -4.29
C ASP A 194 -1.52 -33.51 -4.44
N LEU A 195 -1.32 -34.37 -5.45
CA LEU A 195 -2.13 -35.56 -5.66
C LEU A 195 -2.04 -36.64 -4.54
N GLN A 196 -1.06 -36.51 -3.65
CA GLN A 196 -0.93 -37.39 -2.49
C GLN A 196 -1.75 -36.93 -1.27
N THR A 197 -2.26 -35.69 -1.35
CA THR A 197 -3.07 -35.09 -0.30
C THR A 197 -4.55 -35.16 -0.68
N PRO A 198 -5.44 -35.65 0.21
CA PRO A 198 -6.87 -35.74 -0.10
C PRO A 198 -7.57 -34.36 -0.10
N GLU A 199 -6.98 -33.40 0.57
CA GLU A 199 -7.48 -32.03 0.65
C GLU A 199 -6.96 -31.16 -0.51
N ALA A 200 -7.59 -30.01 -0.72
CA ALA A 200 -7.12 -29.04 -1.68
C ALA A 200 -5.78 -28.43 -1.26
N GLY A 201 -4.76 -28.64 -2.07
CA GLY A 201 -3.39 -28.23 -1.76
C GLY A 201 -2.72 -29.07 -0.68
N TYR A 202 -1.47 -28.78 -0.41
CA TYR A 202 -0.68 -29.46 0.63
C TYR A 202 0.02 -28.44 1.53
N VAL A 203 0.32 -28.83 2.77
CA VAL A 203 1.03 -27.97 3.72
C VAL A 203 2.54 -28.14 3.53
N ASN A 204 3.26 -27.02 3.40
CA ASN A 204 4.71 -26.99 3.39
C ASN A 204 5.27 -25.62 3.80
N PHE A 205 6.02 -25.60 4.90
CA PHE A 205 6.59 -24.37 5.42
C PHE A 205 7.56 -23.71 4.41
N GLY A 206 7.36 -22.43 4.15
CA GLY A 206 8.25 -21.60 3.34
C GLY A 206 8.06 -21.68 1.82
N GLY A 207 7.12 -22.49 1.31
CA GLY A 207 6.77 -22.53 -0.12
C GLY A 207 6.95 -23.90 -0.77
N PRO A 208 7.12 -23.98 -2.11
CA PRO A 208 7.26 -25.24 -2.84
C PRO A 208 8.45 -26.09 -2.38
N VAL A 209 8.29 -27.39 -2.43
CA VAL A 209 9.34 -28.36 -2.02
C VAL A 209 10.46 -28.48 -3.07
N VAL A 210 10.14 -28.20 -4.32
CA VAL A 210 11.06 -28.41 -5.44
C VAL A 210 12.17 -27.36 -5.45
N ASN A 211 13.42 -27.81 -5.30
CA ASN A 211 14.58 -26.98 -5.60
C ASN A 211 14.56 -26.57 -7.06
N GLY A 212 14.40 -25.26 -7.30
CA GLY A 212 14.35 -24.71 -8.65
C GLY A 212 13.00 -24.17 -9.09
N ALA A 213 11.95 -24.27 -8.26
CA ALA A 213 10.74 -23.49 -8.48
C ALA A 213 11.09 -22.01 -8.46
N ARG A 214 10.68 -21.29 -9.51
CA ARG A 214 11.04 -19.89 -9.71
C ARG A 214 9.93 -18.98 -9.24
N LEU A 215 10.21 -18.09 -8.29
CA LEU A 215 9.26 -17.05 -7.89
C LEU A 215 8.93 -16.15 -9.08
N VAL A 216 7.66 -16.02 -9.41
CA VAL A 216 7.14 -15.20 -10.53
C VAL A 216 6.28 -14.05 -10.05
N GLY A 217 5.79 -14.09 -8.83
CA GLY A 217 5.03 -13.01 -8.22
C GLY A 217 4.78 -13.19 -6.74
N ALA A 218 4.37 -12.12 -6.10
CA ALA A 218 3.99 -12.11 -4.70
C ALA A 218 2.87 -11.11 -4.46
N TRP A 219 2.08 -11.36 -3.44
CA TRP A 219 1.11 -10.43 -2.90
C TRP A 219 1.24 -10.39 -1.38
N VAL A 220 1.17 -9.20 -0.82
CA VAL A 220 1.03 -8.95 0.61
C VAL A 220 -0.06 -7.91 0.82
N PRO A 221 -0.71 -7.87 1.98
CA PRO A 221 -1.70 -6.85 2.29
C PRO A 221 -1.18 -5.44 2.00
N GLY A 222 -1.95 -4.66 1.23
CA GLY A 222 -1.57 -3.30 0.83
C GLY A 222 -0.54 -3.19 -0.29
N SER A 223 -0.02 -4.31 -0.83
CA SER A 223 0.85 -4.26 -2.01
C SER A 223 0.10 -3.71 -3.22
N GLN A 224 0.84 -3.03 -4.08
CA GLN A 224 0.34 -2.67 -5.39
C GLN A 224 0.43 -3.87 -6.33
N THR A 225 -0.44 -3.87 -7.34
CA THR A 225 -0.34 -4.83 -8.44
C THR A 225 1.03 -4.73 -9.10
N THR A 226 1.66 -5.88 -9.30
CA THR A 226 2.96 -5.93 -9.98
C THR A 226 2.76 -5.71 -11.47
N LEU A 227 3.25 -4.59 -11.97
CA LEU A 227 3.33 -4.30 -13.40
C LEU A 227 4.79 -4.10 -13.80
N THR A 228 5.22 -4.82 -14.84
CA THR A 228 6.55 -4.59 -15.39
C THR A 228 6.54 -3.40 -16.35
N PRO A 229 7.67 -2.70 -16.52
CA PRO A 229 7.80 -1.66 -17.54
C PRO A 229 7.44 -2.18 -18.95
N PRO A 230 7.04 -1.30 -19.88
CA PRO A 230 6.84 -1.69 -21.27
C PRO A 230 8.04 -2.47 -21.82
N SER A 231 7.79 -3.49 -22.62
CA SER A 231 8.80 -4.36 -23.25
C SER A 231 9.58 -5.30 -22.29
N ILE A 232 9.23 -5.33 -21.00
CA ILE A 232 9.80 -6.27 -20.03
C ILE A 232 8.69 -7.20 -19.53
N GLY A 233 8.99 -8.47 -19.37
CA GLY A 233 8.08 -9.46 -18.80
C GLY A 233 8.83 -10.63 -18.16
N VAL A 234 8.17 -11.24 -17.18
CA VAL A 234 8.67 -12.47 -16.57
C VAL A 234 8.27 -13.65 -17.49
N LYS A 235 9.27 -14.35 -18.03
CA LYS A 235 9.00 -15.50 -18.92
C LYS A 235 8.23 -16.58 -18.17
N LEU A 236 7.19 -17.11 -18.80
CA LEU A 236 6.45 -18.28 -18.34
C LEU A 236 6.60 -19.43 -19.32
N THR A 237 6.81 -20.63 -18.78
CA THR A 237 7.04 -21.86 -19.53
C THR A 237 5.71 -22.54 -19.85
N PRO A 238 5.48 -23.02 -21.10
CA PRO A 238 4.26 -23.74 -21.42
C PRO A 238 4.12 -25.03 -20.60
N ALA A 239 2.88 -25.40 -20.28
CA ALA A 239 2.52 -26.60 -19.53
C ALA A 239 3.19 -26.71 -18.15
N ALA A 240 3.73 -25.64 -17.59
CA ALA A 240 4.20 -25.59 -16.22
C ALA A 240 3.04 -25.42 -15.24
N ASP A 241 3.31 -25.68 -13.99
CA ASP A 241 2.38 -25.38 -12.90
C ASP A 241 2.74 -24.05 -12.24
N LEU A 242 1.72 -23.33 -11.75
CA LEU A 242 1.88 -22.30 -10.74
C LEU A 242 1.54 -22.89 -9.36
N VAL A 243 2.39 -22.55 -8.41
CA VAL A 243 2.26 -23.06 -7.04
C VAL A 243 2.21 -21.88 -6.10
#